data_686d8efa3abe7e8107ab847e5c104c3c
#
_entry.id   686d8efa3abe7e8107ab847e5c104c3c
#
_cell.length_a   1.000
_cell.length_b   1.000
_cell.length_c   1.000
_cell.angle_alpha   90.00
_cell.angle_beta   90.00
_cell.angle_gamma   90.00
#
_symmetry.space_group_name_H-M   'P 1'
#
loop_
_entity.id
_entity.type
_entity.pdbx_description
1 polymer ?
#
loop_
_entity_poly.entity_id
_entity_poly.type
_entity_poly.pdbx_seq_one_letter_code
_entity_poly.pdbx_strand_id
1 'polypeptide(L)'
;MLDMFYKHPEALSNTLEVAEKIESYKIDKDPILPKFELPEDFLANIDAYLEEYKHIIDEGRCDKNGNERGEEFCNSVAFLCHLTYQGAHWRYGDTLTDEQAERIEFELKTICKMGFPDYFLIVQDFIAAARSEGISVGPGRGSAAGSAVAYCLKITNLDPIKYDLLFERFLNPDRINMPDVDIDFDDDGRYRVFQYIEEKYGKEQISHVITYGTM
;
A
#
# COMPACT_ATOMS: atom_id res chain seq x y z
N MET A 1 -16.35 -15.44 38.19
CA MET A 1 -14.92 -15.43 38.53
C MET A 1 -14.71 -15.76 39.99
N LEU A 2 -15.31 -15.10 40.99
CA LEU A 2 -15.13 -15.41 42.41
C LEU A 2 -15.37 -16.90 42.74
N ASP A 3 -16.42 -17.49 42.18
CA ASP A 3 -16.74 -18.90 42.39
C ASP A 3 -15.73 -19.85 41.76
N MET A 4 -15.09 -19.43 40.65
CA MET A 4 -14.06 -20.27 40.01
C MET A 4 -12.72 -20.26 40.75
N PHE A 5 -12.42 -19.14 41.42
CA PHE A 5 -11.15 -18.91 42.13
C PHE A 5 -11.33 -18.88 43.65
N TYR A 6 -12.40 -19.54 44.21
CA TYR A 6 -12.72 -19.48 45.62
C TYR A 6 -11.59 -20.01 46.53
N LYS A 7 -10.75 -20.92 46.01
CA LYS A 7 -9.58 -21.47 46.72
C LYS A 7 -8.34 -20.59 46.64
N HIS A 8 -8.34 -19.62 45.72
CA HIS A 8 -7.22 -18.74 45.44
C HIS A 8 -7.70 -17.30 45.19
N PRO A 9 -8.33 -16.66 46.21
CA PRO A 9 -8.85 -15.31 46.06
C PRO A 9 -7.76 -14.30 45.74
N GLU A 10 -6.52 -14.55 46.17
CA GLU A 10 -5.33 -13.79 45.86
C GLU A 10 -5.05 -13.74 44.34
N ALA A 11 -5.44 -14.73 43.57
CA ALA A 11 -5.29 -14.71 42.13
C ALA A 11 -6.11 -13.57 41.46
N LEU A 12 -7.24 -13.19 42.06
CA LEU A 12 -8.05 -12.08 41.59
C LEU A 12 -7.48 -10.72 42.02
N SER A 13 -7.00 -10.61 43.27
CA SER A 13 -6.38 -9.37 43.75
C SER A 13 -5.08 -9.06 43.02
N ASN A 14 -4.29 -10.09 42.69
CA ASN A 14 -3.05 -9.94 41.95
C ASN A 14 -3.24 -9.41 40.52
N THR A 15 -4.43 -9.54 39.93
CA THR A 15 -4.73 -8.90 38.62
C THR A 15 -4.66 -7.38 38.69
N LEU A 16 -5.09 -6.81 39.82
CA LEU A 16 -4.99 -5.36 40.06
C LEU A 16 -3.53 -4.96 40.29
N GLU A 17 -2.79 -5.74 41.06
CA GLU A 17 -1.36 -5.51 41.27
C GLU A 17 -0.56 -5.53 39.96
N VAL A 18 -0.90 -6.44 39.04
CA VAL A 18 -0.28 -6.45 37.71
C VAL A 18 -0.67 -5.21 36.90
N ALA A 19 -1.94 -4.81 36.94
CA ALA A 19 -2.41 -3.63 36.25
C ALA A 19 -1.75 -2.34 36.76
N GLU A 20 -1.53 -2.25 38.08
CA GLU A 20 -0.87 -1.10 38.72
C GLU A 20 0.63 -0.95 38.37
N LYS A 21 1.27 -2.04 37.92
CA LYS A 21 2.67 -2.02 37.42
C LYS A 21 2.79 -1.42 36.03
N ILE A 22 1.67 -1.21 35.32
CA ILE A 22 1.65 -0.68 33.95
C ILE A 22 1.50 0.83 34.01
N GLU A 23 2.52 1.54 33.57
CA GLU A 23 2.45 2.98 33.38
C GLU A 23 1.71 3.32 32.08
N SER A 24 0.95 4.40 32.08
CA SER A 24 0.28 4.89 30.87
C SER A 24 1.32 5.44 29.90
N TYR A 25 1.43 4.85 28.72
CA TYR A 25 2.32 5.32 27.65
C TYR A 25 1.62 5.26 26.30
N LYS A 26 2.08 6.06 25.36
CA LYS A 26 1.64 6.03 23.97
C LYS A 26 2.70 5.35 23.12
N ILE A 27 2.29 4.32 22.38
CA ILE A 27 3.11 3.68 21.35
C ILE A 27 2.70 4.11 19.94
N ASP A 28 1.53 4.74 19.82
CA ASP A 28 1.06 5.30 18.54
C ASP A 28 2.01 6.39 18.05
N LYS A 29 2.47 6.25 16.84
CA LYS A 29 3.17 7.29 16.08
C LYS A 29 2.45 7.47 14.75
N ASP A 30 2.60 8.64 14.16
CA ASP A 30 2.12 8.85 12.81
C ASP A 30 2.86 7.89 11.86
N PRO A 31 2.14 7.29 10.89
CA PRO A 31 2.76 6.41 9.91
C PRO A 31 3.89 7.12 9.15
N ILE A 32 5.05 6.47 9.08
CA ILE A 32 6.16 6.95 8.26
C ILE A 32 6.02 6.24 6.92
N LEU A 33 5.72 7.01 5.88
CA LEU A 33 5.66 6.48 4.52
C LEU A 33 7.04 6.62 3.88
N PRO A 34 7.57 5.56 3.26
CA PRO A 34 8.78 5.66 2.47
C PRO A 34 8.52 6.50 1.23
N LYS A 35 9.57 7.12 0.69
CA LYS A 35 9.53 7.88 -0.56
C LYS A 35 10.03 7.00 -1.71
N PHE A 36 9.39 7.15 -2.87
CA PHE A 36 9.84 6.52 -4.10
C PHE A 36 10.71 7.50 -4.89
N GLU A 37 11.88 7.07 -5.34
CA GLU A 37 12.74 7.87 -6.21
C GLU A 37 12.29 7.73 -7.67
N LEU A 38 11.89 8.85 -8.26
CA LEU A 38 11.39 8.89 -9.63
C LEU A 38 12.51 8.78 -10.66
N PRO A 39 12.30 8.09 -11.79
CA PRO A 39 13.26 8.02 -12.88
C PRO A 39 13.58 9.40 -13.48
N GLU A 40 14.85 9.65 -13.81
CA GLU A 40 15.30 10.94 -14.36
C GLU A 40 14.67 11.26 -15.72
N ASP A 41 14.44 10.25 -16.55
CA ASP A 41 13.78 10.41 -17.85
C ASP A 41 12.31 10.84 -17.71
N PHE A 42 11.62 10.37 -16.68
CA PHE A 42 10.27 10.86 -16.36
C PHE A 42 10.30 12.31 -15.87
N LEU A 43 11.23 12.62 -14.96
CA LEU A 43 11.40 13.99 -14.43
C LEU A 43 11.73 15.01 -15.50
N ALA A 44 12.43 14.63 -16.58
CA ALA A 44 12.73 15.53 -17.70
C ALA A 44 11.47 16.07 -18.42
N ASN A 45 10.31 15.40 -18.28
CA ASN A 45 9.06 15.80 -18.90
C ASN A 45 7.94 16.02 -17.87
N ILE A 46 8.29 16.25 -16.62
CA ILE A 46 7.34 16.26 -15.50
C ILE A 46 6.21 17.30 -15.65
N ASP A 47 6.51 18.49 -16.17
CA ASP A 47 5.53 19.56 -16.34
C ASP A 47 4.35 19.14 -17.23
N ALA A 48 4.62 18.35 -18.27
CA ALA A 48 3.57 17.84 -19.15
C ALA A 48 2.67 16.83 -18.41
N TYR A 49 3.24 15.94 -17.61
CA TYR A 49 2.48 14.97 -16.82
C TYR A 49 1.71 15.62 -15.67
N LEU A 50 2.26 16.66 -15.04
CA LEU A 50 1.56 17.41 -14.00
C LEU A 50 0.31 18.11 -14.56
N GLU A 51 0.38 18.65 -15.77
CA GLU A 51 -0.80 19.26 -16.42
C GLU A 51 -1.80 18.20 -16.88
N GLU A 52 -1.33 17.08 -17.46
CA GLU A 52 -2.19 15.98 -17.90
C GLU A 52 -3.01 15.38 -16.74
N TYR A 53 -2.36 15.12 -15.59
CA TYR A 53 -3.00 14.46 -14.43
C TYR A 53 -3.44 15.43 -13.34
N LYS A 54 -3.48 16.74 -13.63
CA LYS A 54 -3.84 17.79 -12.68
C LYS A 54 -5.14 17.53 -11.93
N HIS A 55 -6.17 17.04 -12.63
CA HIS A 55 -7.49 16.74 -12.07
C HIS A 55 -7.48 15.62 -11.02
N ILE A 56 -6.47 14.75 -11.04
CA ILE A 56 -6.24 13.71 -10.00
C ILE A 56 -5.38 14.29 -8.89
N ILE A 57 -4.32 15.03 -9.23
CA ILE A 57 -3.40 15.64 -8.27
C ILE A 57 -4.11 16.59 -7.34
N ASP A 58 -5.03 17.41 -7.86
CA ASP A 58 -5.78 18.42 -7.10
C ASP A 58 -6.65 17.79 -6.01
N GLU A 59 -7.15 16.55 -6.19
CA GLU A 59 -7.92 15.81 -5.18
C GLU A 59 -7.10 15.47 -3.93
N GLY A 60 -5.79 15.31 -4.07
CA GLY A 60 -4.89 14.97 -2.96
C GLY A 60 -3.93 16.07 -2.57
N ARG A 61 -4.09 17.29 -3.08
CA ARG A 61 -3.17 18.39 -2.87
C ARG A 61 -3.02 18.79 -1.40
N CYS A 62 -4.06 18.57 -0.60
CA CYS A 62 -4.02 18.79 0.83
C CYS A 62 -4.20 17.46 1.59
N ASP A 63 -3.53 17.35 2.74
CA ASP A 63 -3.73 16.26 3.66
C ASP A 63 -5.06 16.43 4.44
N LYS A 64 -5.39 15.43 5.28
CA LYS A 64 -6.59 15.45 6.14
C LYS A 64 -6.65 16.63 7.12
N ASN A 65 -5.52 17.29 7.37
CA ASN A 65 -5.41 18.43 8.28
C ASN A 65 -5.45 19.78 7.52
N GLY A 66 -5.56 19.73 6.17
CA GLY A 66 -5.55 20.91 5.31
C GLY A 66 -4.16 21.44 4.98
N ASN A 67 -3.09 20.70 5.29
CA ASN A 67 -1.74 21.08 4.92
C ASN A 67 -1.47 20.70 3.46
N GLU A 68 -0.88 21.62 2.71
CA GLU A 68 -0.52 21.38 1.31
C GLU A 68 0.64 20.38 1.22
N ARG A 69 0.48 19.37 0.37
CA ARG A 69 1.53 18.39 0.05
C ARG A 69 2.49 19.00 -0.96
N GLY A 70 3.79 18.70 -0.76
CA GLY A 70 4.86 19.28 -1.58
C GLY A 70 4.89 18.77 -3.03
N GLU A 71 5.77 19.38 -3.82
CA GLU A 71 5.99 19.05 -5.24
C GLU A 71 6.35 17.57 -5.46
N GLU A 72 7.19 16.99 -4.60
CA GLU A 72 7.57 15.57 -4.66
C GLU A 72 6.34 14.66 -4.66
N PHE A 73 5.35 14.96 -3.82
CA PHE A 73 4.10 14.19 -3.78
C PHE A 73 3.34 14.30 -5.12
N CYS A 74 3.23 15.50 -5.67
CA CYS A 74 2.56 15.72 -6.97
C CYS A 74 3.25 14.93 -8.09
N ASN A 75 4.58 14.91 -8.08
CA ASN A 75 5.40 14.16 -9.03
C ASN A 75 5.18 12.65 -8.90
N SER A 76 5.10 12.12 -7.66
CA SER A 76 4.77 10.71 -7.41
C SER A 76 3.37 10.35 -7.90
N VAL A 77 2.37 11.23 -7.69
CA VAL A 77 1.01 11.03 -8.22
C VAL A 77 1.02 10.99 -9.74
N ALA A 78 1.71 11.93 -10.40
CA ALA A 78 1.80 11.98 -11.86
C ALA A 78 2.43 10.69 -12.41
N PHE A 79 3.49 10.19 -11.76
CA PHE A 79 4.15 8.95 -12.16
C PHE A 79 3.25 7.72 -11.95
N LEU A 80 2.55 7.66 -10.82
CA LEU A 80 1.58 6.60 -10.56
C LEU A 80 0.49 6.56 -11.64
N CYS A 81 -0.08 7.73 -12.00
CA CYS A 81 -1.06 7.86 -13.06
C CYS A 81 -0.51 7.36 -14.39
N HIS A 82 0.68 7.84 -14.76
CA HIS A 82 1.36 7.44 -16.01
C HIS A 82 1.53 5.93 -16.12
N LEU A 83 2.10 5.28 -15.08
CA LEU A 83 2.26 3.83 -15.05
C LEU A 83 0.92 3.07 -15.06
N THR A 84 -0.08 3.60 -14.36
CA THR A 84 -1.40 2.98 -14.31
C THR A 84 -2.07 2.99 -15.68
N TYR A 85 -2.06 4.12 -16.41
CA TYR A 85 -2.66 4.18 -17.73
C TYR A 85 -1.88 3.37 -18.77
N GLN A 86 -0.54 3.36 -18.70
CA GLN A 86 0.25 2.43 -19.51
C GLN A 86 -0.14 0.97 -19.25
N GLY A 87 -0.27 0.61 -17.99
CA GLY A 87 -0.69 -0.72 -17.60
C GLY A 87 -2.13 -1.05 -17.98
N ALA A 88 -3.03 -0.07 -17.92
CA ALA A 88 -4.42 -0.21 -18.35
C ALA A 88 -4.51 -0.54 -19.84
N HIS A 89 -3.78 0.18 -20.69
CA HIS A 89 -3.71 -0.14 -22.12
C HIS A 89 -3.11 -1.51 -22.39
N TRP A 90 -2.13 -1.93 -21.60
CA TRP A 90 -1.57 -3.29 -21.71
C TRP A 90 -2.56 -4.38 -21.29
N ARG A 91 -3.42 -4.12 -20.28
CA ARG A 91 -4.39 -5.10 -19.75
C ARG A 91 -5.68 -5.18 -20.56
N TYR A 92 -6.20 -4.03 -20.96
CA TYR A 92 -7.53 -3.89 -21.56
C TYR A 92 -7.50 -3.53 -23.05
N GLY A 93 -6.32 -3.18 -23.60
CA GLY A 93 -6.17 -2.74 -24.97
C GLY A 93 -6.16 -1.21 -25.14
N ASP A 94 -6.03 -0.77 -26.39
CA ASP A 94 -5.82 0.65 -26.71
C ASP A 94 -7.00 1.57 -26.34
N THR A 95 -8.21 1.02 -26.26
CA THR A 95 -9.42 1.76 -25.91
C THR A 95 -10.04 1.17 -24.65
N LEU A 96 -10.07 1.97 -23.58
CA LEU A 96 -10.76 1.62 -22.34
C LEU A 96 -12.25 1.85 -22.49
N THR A 97 -13.07 0.98 -21.89
CA THR A 97 -14.50 1.24 -21.72
C THR A 97 -14.73 2.35 -20.70
N ASP A 98 -15.90 3.00 -20.75
CA ASP A 98 -16.27 4.04 -19.78
C ASP A 98 -16.15 3.51 -18.33
N GLU A 99 -16.63 2.29 -18.08
CA GLU A 99 -16.55 1.61 -16.77
C GLU A 99 -15.11 1.46 -16.28
N GLN A 100 -14.19 1.03 -17.18
CA GLN A 100 -12.77 0.86 -16.85
C GLN A 100 -12.11 2.21 -16.55
N ALA A 101 -12.37 3.21 -17.37
CA ALA A 101 -11.81 4.54 -17.21
C ALA A 101 -12.29 5.20 -15.91
N GLU A 102 -13.61 5.19 -15.64
CA GLU A 102 -14.19 5.73 -14.41
C GLU A 102 -13.68 5.03 -13.16
N ARG A 103 -13.55 3.69 -13.21
CA ARG A 103 -13.02 2.91 -12.09
C ARG A 103 -11.56 3.24 -11.78
N ILE A 104 -10.69 3.32 -12.79
CA ILE A 104 -9.28 3.67 -12.64
C ILE A 104 -9.14 5.09 -12.10
N GLU A 105 -9.86 6.04 -12.65
CA GLU A 105 -9.83 7.44 -12.22
C GLU A 105 -10.30 7.59 -10.77
N PHE A 106 -11.40 6.93 -10.39
CA PHE A 106 -11.90 6.91 -9.01
C PHE A 106 -10.86 6.38 -8.02
N GLU A 107 -10.22 5.25 -8.35
CA GLU A 107 -9.19 4.66 -7.50
C GLU A 107 -7.96 5.55 -7.38
N LEU A 108 -7.45 6.13 -8.49
CA LEU A 108 -6.32 7.05 -8.48
C LEU A 108 -6.60 8.28 -7.62
N LYS A 109 -7.77 8.90 -7.76
CA LYS A 109 -8.20 10.01 -6.91
C LYS A 109 -8.23 9.64 -5.43
N THR A 110 -8.74 8.46 -5.12
CA THR A 110 -8.78 7.96 -3.74
C THR A 110 -7.39 7.71 -3.17
N ILE A 111 -6.50 7.05 -3.92
CA ILE A 111 -5.10 6.80 -3.53
C ILE A 111 -4.37 8.12 -3.29
N CYS A 112 -4.56 9.10 -4.20
CA CYS A 112 -3.99 10.43 -4.10
C CYS A 112 -4.50 11.15 -2.84
N LYS A 113 -5.80 11.21 -2.64
CA LYS A 113 -6.43 11.83 -1.47
C LYS A 113 -5.96 11.24 -0.15
N MET A 114 -5.81 9.93 -0.08
CA MET A 114 -5.32 9.22 1.11
C MET A 114 -3.80 9.34 1.31
N GLY A 115 -3.04 9.77 0.30
CA GLY A 115 -1.60 10.04 0.41
C GLY A 115 -0.70 8.81 0.22
N PHE A 116 -1.12 7.82 -0.57
CA PHE A 116 -0.40 6.55 -0.76
C PHE A 116 0.23 6.32 -2.15
N PRO A 117 0.54 7.35 -2.98
CA PRO A 117 1.13 7.09 -4.29
C PRO A 117 2.46 6.34 -4.19
N ASP A 118 3.37 6.79 -3.31
CA ASP A 118 4.69 6.15 -3.13
C ASP A 118 4.58 4.70 -2.69
N TYR A 119 3.58 4.38 -1.86
CA TYR A 119 3.36 3.00 -1.42
C TYR A 119 3.06 2.06 -2.61
N PHE A 120 2.18 2.49 -3.52
CA PHE A 120 1.88 1.71 -4.73
C PHE A 120 3.09 1.59 -5.65
N LEU A 121 3.86 2.67 -5.81
CA LEU A 121 5.07 2.69 -6.63
C LEU A 121 6.14 1.73 -6.09
N ILE A 122 6.38 1.74 -4.77
CA ILE A 122 7.33 0.85 -4.12
C ILE A 122 6.91 -0.62 -4.26
N VAL A 123 5.61 -0.91 -4.04
CA VAL A 123 5.10 -2.28 -4.19
C VAL A 123 5.23 -2.77 -5.63
N GLN A 124 4.90 -1.92 -6.59
CA GLN A 124 5.07 -2.22 -8.02
C GLN A 124 6.53 -2.47 -8.37
N ASP A 125 7.44 -1.65 -7.85
CA ASP A 125 8.87 -1.70 -8.14
C ASP A 125 9.50 -3.04 -7.72
N PHE A 126 9.35 -3.45 -6.46
CA PHE A 126 9.98 -4.69 -6.04
C PHE A 126 9.31 -5.95 -6.63
N ILE A 127 8.02 -5.89 -6.99
CA ILE A 127 7.36 -6.96 -7.74
C ILE A 127 7.93 -7.04 -9.16
N ALA A 128 8.16 -5.88 -9.81
CA ALA A 128 8.76 -5.83 -11.12
C ALA A 128 10.21 -6.36 -11.10
N ALA A 129 10.99 -5.96 -10.08
CA ALA A 129 12.34 -6.46 -9.85
C ALA A 129 12.35 -7.99 -9.66
N ALA A 130 11.49 -8.53 -8.80
CA ALA A 130 11.37 -9.97 -8.59
C ALA A 130 11.10 -10.72 -9.91
N ARG A 131 10.16 -10.23 -10.71
CA ARG A 131 9.84 -10.84 -12.01
C ARG A 131 10.98 -10.74 -13.00
N SER A 132 11.75 -9.63 -13.02
CA SER A 132 12.90 -9.46 -13.90
C SER A 132 14.03 -10.44 -13.59
N GLU A 133 14.14 -10.85 -12.32
CA GLU A 133 15.06 -11.88 -11.86
C GLU A 133 14.53 -13.32 -12.00
N GLY A 134 13.36 -13.50 -12.61
CA GLY A 134 12.74 -14.80 -12.81
C GLY A 134 12.12 -15.41 -11.56
N ILE A 135 11.91 -14.61 -10.51
CA ILE A 135 11.23 -15.04 -9.27
C ILE A 135 9.73 -15.07 -9.52
N SER A 136 9.10 -16.20 -9.21
CA SER A 136 7.66 -16.34 -9.33
C SER A 136 6.94 -15.49 -8.28
N VAL A 137 5.96 -14.69 -8.75
CA VAL A 137 5.13 -13.85 -7.90
C VAL A 137 3.68 -14.31 -8.05
N GLY A 138 3.01 -14.52 -6.92
CA GLY A 138 1.62 -14.91 -6.86
C GLY A 138 0.67 -13.92 -7.56
N PRO A 139 -0.55 -14.34 -7.91
CA PRO A 139 -1.50 -13.50 -8.64
C PRO A 139 -2.09 -12.36 -7.80
N GLY A 140 -1.75 -12.30 -6.54
CA GLY A 140 -2.34 -11.41 -5.55
C GLY A 140 -3.43 -12.10 -4.74
N ARG A 141 -3.58 -11.68 -3.50
CA ARG A 141 -4.58 -12.15 -2.54
C ARG A 141 -5.03 -11.02 -1.63
N GLY A 142 -5.94 -11.30 -0.71
CA GLY A 142 -6.44 -10.29 0.23
C GLY A 142 -7.27 -9.20 -0.45
N SER A 143 -7.29 -8.03 0.16
CA SER A 143 -8.10 -6.90 -0.29
C SER A 143 -7.55 -6.18 -1.52
N ALA A 144 -6.23 -6.22 -1.75
CA ALA A 144 -5.57 -5.59 -2.90
C ALA A 144 -6.06 -6.11 -4.25
N ALA A 145 -6.59 -7.35 -4.30
CA ALA A 145 -7.21 -7.91 -5.49
C ALA A 145 -8.45 -7.11 -5.98
N GLY A 146 -9.04 -6.27 -5.12
CA GLY A 146 -10.14 -5.37 -5.48
C GLY A 146 -9.73 -4.08 -6.18
N SER A 147 -8.44 -3.82 -6.38
CA SER A 147 -7.94 -2.59 -7.00
C SER A 147 -7.62 -2.76 -8.48
N ALA A 148 -8.26 -1.95 -9.35
CA ALA A 148 -7.96 -1.86 -10.77
C ALA A 148 -6.59 -1.18 -11.00
N VAL A 149 -6.20 -0.23 -10.17
CA VAL A 149 -4.86 0.37 -10.21
C VAL A 149 -3.80 -0.69 -9.91
N ALA A 150 -3.98 -1.52 -8.86
CA ALA A 150 -3.04 -2.61 -8.56
C ALA A 150 -2.97 -3.65 -9.72
N TYR A 151 -4.08 -3.92 -10.38
CA TYR A 151 -4.12 -4.78 -11.56
C TYR A 151 -3.38 -4.18 -12.76
N CYS A 152 -3.59 -2.89 -13.06
CA CYS A 152 -2.88 -2.18 -14.11
C CYS A 152 -1.36 -2.11 -13.84
N LEU A 153 -0.96 -1.84 -12.60
CA LEU A 153 0.44 -1.83 -12.17
C LEU A 153 1.09 -3.23 -12.11
N LYS A 154 0.36 -4.27 -12.46
CA LYS A 154 0.83 -5.67 -12.38
C LYS A 154 1.18 -6.13 -10.96
N ILE A 155 0.68 -5.44 -9.94
CA ILE A 155 0.77 -5.88 -8.55
C ILE A 155 -0.07 -7.14 -8.38
N THR A 156 -1.30 -7.12 -8.92
CA THR A 156 -2.19 -8.29 -8.97
C THR A 156 -2.40 -8.77 -10.41
N ASN A 157 -2.85 -10.02 -10.57
CA ASN A 157 -3.22 -10.60 -11.86
C ASN A 157 -4.71 -10.97 -11.95
N LEU A 158 -5.50 -10.49 -10.99
CA LEU A 158 -6.94 -10.68 -10.94
C LEU A 158 -7.63 -9.38 -11.37
N ASP A 159 -8.44 -9.43 -12.43
CA ASP A 159 -9.18 -8.27 -12.92
C ASP A 159 -10.39 -7.98 -12.01
N PRO A 160 -10.36 -6.89 -11.21
CA PRO A 160 -11.41 -6.60 -10.24
C PRO A 160 -12.72 -6.19 -10.90
N ILE A 161 -12.69 -5.62 -12.10
CA ILE A 161 -13.90 -5.22 -12.83
C ILE A 161 -14.62 -6.45 -13.33
N LYS A 162 -13.90 -7.37 -13.96
CA LYS A 162 -14.45 -8.64 -14.45
C LYS A 162 -15.12 -9.48 -13.34
N TYR A 163 -14.60 -9.44 -12.13
CA TYR A 163 -15.09 -10.22 -10.99
C TYR A 163 -15.92 -9.41 -9.99
N ASP A 164 -16.29 -8.17 -10.33
CA ASP A 164 -17.10 -7.26 -9.49
C ASP A 164 -16.55 -7.13 -8.06
N LEU A 165 -15.24 -6.92 -7.94
CA LEU A 165 -14.57 -6.77 -6.65
C LEU A 165 -14.58 -5.31 -6.20
N LEU A 166 -14.89 -5.10 -4.92
CA LEU A 166 -15.03 -3.78 -4.34
C LEU A 166 -13.66 -3.21 -3.90
N PHE A 167 -13.31 -2.04 -4.43
CA PHE A 167 -12.11 -1.29 -4.05
C PHE A 167 -12.16 -0.79 -2.60
N GLU A 168 -13.34 -0.44 -2.11
CA GLU A 168 -13.55 0.08 -0.76
C GLU A 168 -13.21 -0.93 0.35
N ARG A 169 -13.07 -2.21 0.00
CA ARG A 169 -12.54 -3.24 0.92
C ARG A 169 -11.03 -3.13 1.09
N PHE A 170 -10.34 -2.57 0.11
CA PHE A 170 -8.89 -2.34 0.12
C PHE A 170 -8.55 -0.96 0.67
N LEU A 171 -9.12 0.10 0.07
CA LEU A 171 -8.94 1.47 0.53
C LEU A 171 -10.31 2.13 0.68
N ASN A 172 -10.57 2.67 1.87
CA ASN A 172 -11.79 3.39 2.17
C ASN A 172 -11.43 4.72 2.85
N PRO A 173 -11.77 5.87 2.25
CA PRO A 173 -11.51 7.19 2.82
C PRO A 173 -12.12 7.41 4.21
N ASP A 174 -13.22 6.71 4.52
CA ASP A 174 -13.90 6.78 5.81
C ASP A 174 -13.20 5.97 6.91
N ARG A 175 -12.27 5.09 6.53
CA ARG A 175 -11.44 4.30 7.44
C ARG A 175 -9.98 4.64 7.22
N ILE A 176 -9.37 5.29 8.21
CA ILE A 176 -7.96 5.68 8.16
C ILE A 176 -7.09 4.44 8.47
N ASN A 177 -7.05 3.50 7.52
CA ASN A 177 -6.13 2.38 7.59
C ASN A 177 -5.12 2.50 6.46
N MET A 178 -3.86 2.17 6.74
CA MET A 178 -2.86 2.01 5.68
C MET A 178 -3.26 0.84 4.77
N PRO A 179 -3.02 0.95 3.45
CA PRO A 179 -3.18 -0.19 2.56
C PRO A 179 -2.26 -1.33 2.98
N ASP A 180 -2.77 -2.54 2.91
CA ASP A 180 -2.01 -3.77 3.16
C ASP A 180 -2.08 -4.65 1.91
N VAL A 181 -0.92 -4.86 1.28
CA VAL A 181 -0.80 -5.69 0.08
C VAL A 181 -0.09 -6.98 0.43
N ASP A 182 -0.85 -8.07 0.40
CA ASP A 182 -0.33 -9.42 0.58
C ASP A 182 0.30 -9.94 -0.71
N ILE A 183 1.59 -10.27 -0.67
CA ILE A 183 2.34 -10.73 -1.84
C ILE A 183 3.02 -12.07 -1.51
N ASP A 184 2.79 -13.04 -2.37
CA ASP A 184 3.43 -14.34 -2.27
C ASP A 184 4.59 -14.42 -3.26
N PHE A 185 5.78 -14.73 -2.77
CA PHE A 185 6.96 -15.01 -3.57
C PHE A 185 7.32 -16.47 -3.46
N ASP A 186 7.92 -17.00 -4.50
CA ASP A 186 8.61 -18.28 -4.49
C ASP A 186 9.64 -18.32 -3.36
N ASP A 187 9.64 -19.42 -2.60
CA ASP A 187 10.46 -19.57 -1.39
C ASP A 187 11.97 -19.46 -1.68
N ASP A 188 12.42 -20.03 -2.79
CA ASP A 188 13.83 -19.98 -3.21
C ASP A 188 14.25 -18.55 -3.62
N GLY A 189 13.34 -17.77 -4.19
CA GLY A 189 13.57 -16.41 -4.69
C GLY A 189 13.38 -15.32 -3.65
N ARG A 190 12.63 -15.58 -2.60
CA ARG A 190 12.20 -14.60 -1.60
C ARG A 190 13.36 -13.82 -0.96
N TYR A 191 14.46 -14.48 -0.67
CA TYR A 191 15.65 -13.83 -0.08
C TYR A 191 16.24 -12.75 -0.99
N ARG A 192 16.27 -12.96 -2.31
CA ARG A 192 16.76 -11.98 -3.28
C ARG A 192 15.86 -10.74 -3.34
N VAL A 193 14.55 -10.92 -3.19
CA VAL A 193 13.62 -9.78 -3.10
C VAL A 193 13.94 -8.91 -1.88
N PHE A 194 14.18 -9.52 -0.72
CA PHE A 194 14.59 -8.77 0.48
C PHE A 194 15.92 -8.03 0.26
N GLN A 195 16.90 -8.67 -0.35
CA GLN A 195 18.17 -8.02 -0.69
C GLN A 195 17.96 -6.80 -1.59
N TYR A 196 17.16 -6.93 -2.66
CA TYR A 196 16.83 -5.81 -3.53
C TYR A 196 16.21 -4.63 -2.78
N ILE A 197 15.24 -4.92 -1.90
CA ILE A 197 14.57 -3.87 -1.13
C ILE A 197 15.56 -3.22 -0.14
N GLU A 198 16.42 -4.01 0.54
CA GLU A 198 17.45 -3.48 1.44
C GLU A 198 18.48 -2.60 0.71
N GLU A 199 18.89 -3.01 -0.48
CA GLU A 199 19.87 -2.27 -1.29
C GLU A 199 19.28 -0.96 -1.82
N LYS A 200 18.03 -1.00 -2.29
CA LYS A 200 17.40 0.17 -2.91
C LYS A 200 16.83 1.17 -1.90
N TYR A 201 16.15 0.68 -0.86
CA TYR A 201 15.44 1.53 0.10
C TYR A 201 16.18 1.69 1.44
N GLY A 202 17.20 0.88 1.70
CA GLY A 202 17.99 0.92 2.92
C GLY A 202 17.51 -0.06 4.00
N LYS A 203 18.47 -0.62 4.75
CA LYS A 203 18.21 -1.61 5.81
C LYS A 203 17.34 -1.09 6.94
N GLU A 204 17.42 0.20 7.23
CA GLU A 204 16.63 0.87 8.28
C GLU A 204 15.16 1.03 7.91
N GLN A 205 14.79 0.79 6.64
CA GLN A 205 13.42 0.92 6.11
C GLN A 205 12.68 -0.41 6.09
N ILE A 206 13.33 -1.51 6.45
CA ILE A 206 12.77 -2.86 6.41
C ILE A 206 12.79 -3.47 7.80
N SER A 207 11.71 -4.17 8.14
CA SER A 207 11.60 -4.88 9.40
C SER A 207 10.89 -6.21 9.21
N HIS A 208 11.38 -7.23 9.91
CA HIS A 208 10.68 -8.50 10.03
C HIS A 208 9.79 -8.49 11.27
N VAL A 209 8.52 -8.85 11.09
CA VAL A 209 7.62 -9.08 12.22
C VAL A 209 7.85 -10.49 12.76
N ILE A 210 8.23 -10.58 14.03
CA ILE A 210 8.42 -11.85 14.72
C ILE A 210 7.07 -12.33 15.23
N THR A 211 6.66 -13.52 14.79
CA THR A 211 5.45 -14.17 15.28
C THR A 211 5.83 -15.33 16.20
N TYR A 212 5.33 -15.32 17.42
CA TYR A 212 5.49 -16.42 18.37
C TYR A 212 4.28 -17.35 18.25
N GLY A 213 4.52 -18.62 17.85
CA GLY A 213 3.52 -19.69 17.87
C GLY A 213 3.80 -20.66 19.02
N THR A 214 2.75 -21.09 19.71
CA THR A 214 2.81 -22.25 20.61
C THR A 214 2.28 -23.47 19.86
N MET A 215 3.02 -24.58 19.91
CA MET A 215 2.51 -25.87 19.45
C MET A 215 1.68 -26.52 20.55
#